data_b56583d6d81782d73b643e048b33cbee
#
_entry.id   b56583d6d81782d73b643e048b33cbee
#
_cell.length_a   1.000
_cell.length_b   1.000
_cell.length_c   1.000
_cell.angle_alpha   90.00
_cell.angle_beta   90.00
_cell.angle_gamma   90.00
#
_symmetry.space_group_name_H-M   'P 1'
#
loop_
_entity.id
_entity.type
_entity.pdbx_description
1 polymer ?
#
loop_
_entity_poly.entity_id
_entity_poly.type
_entity_poly.pdbx_seq_one_letter_code
_entity_poly.pdbx_strand_id
1 'polypeptide(L)'
;MGMGTRAACNNHVQMTWKHHIIIILLLVLHLASQAWAQCRILSCNSEFVAATLDLGGSGGVGKDPGNVGYCSALRSYATCTRRTARACRGDLAYHSAVQGIEDLLIQHRCPKSGPTAQPRLLPQAPVSGDACFYEKNYVQREGRAPEYLHCGVFGDPHVRTFNNVFQTCAVPGAWPVIDNQFLYIQATSSHTRENSYATALTKITIIFKNWRECAEQQIYQAEVDNVPAAFVDGSTSSGERRGQHSLQVRSQSLGRHAEILAAHIGTTVVVRQSGHSLGLAVRSPRAIIESYTPEQDLQLCLWGCPASQRLHTPSVWPTTLAYIHCSSLLPAQDIYFQACLFDLLTTGDMNSSSSALEALEDARAMITDPQKVHLVAAAANRQLSWLIAVFMPMLTLRLIF
;
A
#
# COMPACT_ATOMS: atom_id res chain seq x y z
N MET A 1 -25.24 -19.95 -69.18
CA MET A 1 -24.55 -20.34 -67.98
C MET A 1 -23.65 -19.21 -67.53
N GLY A 2 -23.96 -18.54 -66.40
CA GLY A 2 -23.17 -17.37 -65.95
C GLY A 2 -23.88 -16.48 -64.95
N MET A 3 -24.47 -17.07 -63.91
CA MET A 3 -25.10 -16.33 -62.82
C MET A 3 -24.84 -17.02 -61.51
N GLY A 4 -23.61 -17.02 -61.02
CA GLY A 4 -23.32 -17.68 -59.74
C GLY A 4 -22.19 -17.07 -58.90
N THR A 5 -21.41 -16.17 -59.43
CA THR A 5 -20.16 -15.73 -58.77
C THR A 5 -20.19 -14.35 -58.11
N ARG A 6 -21.25 -13.55 -58.27
CA ARG A 6 -21.33 -12.22 -57.65
C ARG A 6 -21.93 -12.17 -56.24
N ALA A 7 -22.68 -13.17 -55.79
CA ALA A 7 -23.29 -13.20 -54.50
C ALA A 7 -22.33 -13.63 -53.37
N ALA A 8 -21.35 -14.49 -53.65
CA ALA A 8 -20.39 -14.95 -52.65
C ALA A 8 -19.34 -13.92 -52.27
N CYS A 9 -18.95 -13.03 -53.18
CA CYS A 9 -17.94 -11.98 -52.89
C CYS A 9 -18.48 -10.87 -52.02
N ASN A 10 -19.80 -10.56 -52.11
CA ASN A 10 -20.42 -9.50 -51.34
C ASN A 10 -20.63 -9.88 -49.86
N ASN A 11 -20.85 -11.15 -49.56
CA ASN A 11 -21.01 -11.62 -48.18
C ASN A 11 -19.68 -11.64 -47.42
N HIS A 12 -18.57 -11.93 -48.08
CA HIS A 12 -17.26 -11.95 -47.43
C HIS A 12 -16.77 -10.54 -47.06
N VAL A 13 -17.02 -9.54 -47.91
CA VAL A 13 -16.68 -8.13 -47.65
C VAL A 13 -17.56 -7.56 -46.52
N GLN A 14 -18.86 -7.89 -46.48
CA GLN A 14 -19.74 -7.45 -45.39
C GLN A 14 -19.38 -8.09 -44.05
N MET A 15 -18.91 -9.32 -44.03
CA MET A 15 -18.53 -10.02 -42.82
C MET A 15 -17.23 -9.47 -42.20
N THR A 16 -16.25 -9.11 -43.03
CA THR A 16 -15.01 -8.46 -42.61
C THR A 16 -15.26 -7.06 -42.06
N TRP A 17 -16.16 -6.29 -42.70
CA TRP A 17 -16.51 -4.93 -42.25
C TRP A 17 -17.21 -4.93 -40.87
N LYS A 18 -18.08 -5.87 -40.62
CA LYS A 18 -18.72 -6.03 -39.30
C LYS A 18 -17.72 -6.35 -38.19
N HIS A 19 -16.71 -7.19 -38.47
CA HIS A 19 -15.65 -7.50 -37.51
C HIS A 19 -14.77 -6.28 -37.22
N HIS A 20 -14.42 -5.50 -38.21
CA HIS A 20 -13.66 -4.26 -38.00
C HIS A 20 -14.45 -3.24 -37.19
N ILE A 21 -15.74 -3.07 -37.43
CA ILE A 21 -16.59 -2.16 -36.64
C ILE A 21 -16.68 -2.64 -35.18
N ILE A 22 -16.83 -3.94 -34.93
CA ILE A 22 -16.87 -4.49 -33.57
C ILE A 22 -15.53 -4.26 -32.84
N ILE A 23 -14.41 -4.47 -33.52
CA ILE A 23 -13.08 -4.24 -32.95
C ILE A 23 -12.88 -2.76 -32.63
N ILE A 24 -13.28 -1.86 -33.51
CA ILE A 24 -13.21 -0.41 -33.28
C ILE A 24 -14.10 0.01 -32.11
N LEU A 25 -15.33 -0.53 -32.04
CA LEU A 25 -16.25 -0.27 -30.92
C LEU A 25 -15.67 -0.77 -29.58
N LEU A 26 -15.09 -1.96 -29.56
CA LEU A 26 -14.43 -2.50 -28.37
C LEU A 26 -13.21 -1.66 -27.96
N LEU A 27 -12.41 -1.21 -28.90
CA LEU A 27 -11.29 -0.30 -28.65
C LEU A 27 -11.77 1.06 -28.13
N VAL A 28 -12.81 1.63 -28.71
CA VAL A 28 -13.40 2.90 -28.25
C VAL A 28 -13.99 2.74 -26.85
N LEU A 29 -14.71 1.64 -26.57
CA LEU A 29 -15.21 1.33 -25.23
C LEU A 29 -14.08 1.15 -24.21
N HIS A 30 -12.99 0.49 -24.60
CA HIS A 30 -11.82 0.31 -23.75
C HIS A 30 -11.10 1.61 -23.47
N LEU A 31 -10.89 2.45 -24.47
CA LEU A 31 -10.31 3.79 -24.31
C LEU A 31 -11.24 4.72 -23.51
N ALA A 32 -12.55 4.64 -23.71
CA ALA A 32 -13.51 5.37 -22.91
C ALA A 32 -13.48 4.94 -21.45
N SER A 33 -13.40 3.62 -21.16
CA SER A 33 -13.31 3.13 -19.79
C SER A 33 -12.05 3.59 -19.07
N GLN A 34 -10.92 3.72 -19.78
CA GLN A 34 -9.68 4.27 -19.21
C GLN A 34 -9.78 5.78 -18.95
N ALA A 35 -10.47 6.53 -19.81
CA ALA A 35 -10.69 7.97 -19.62
C ALA A 35 -11.55 8.31 -18.39
N TRP A 36 -12.43 7.39 -17.97
CA TRP A 36 -13.27 7.56 -16.78
C TRP A 36 -12.54 7.28 -15.47
N ALA A 37 -11.38 6.64 -15.53
CA ALA A 37 -10.55 6.32 -14.36
C ALA A 37 -9.47 7.37 -14.06
N GLN A 38 -9.43 8.50 -14.79
CA GLN A 38 -8.44 9.55 -14.53
C GLN A 38 -8.75 10.31 -13.25
N CYS A 39 -7.70 10.55 -12.45
CA CYS A 39 -7.76 11.42 -11.29
C CYS A 39 -8.18 12.85 -11.68
N ARG A 40 -9.27 13.35 -11.12
CA ARG A 40 -9.82 14.68 -11.42
C ARG A 40 -9.52 15.71 -10.34
N ILE A 41 -8.49 15.51 -9.53
CA ILE A 41 -8.14 16.42 -8.46
C ILE A 41 -7.90 17.84 -8.94
N LEU A 42 -7.32 18.01 -10.13
CA LEU A 42 -7.10 19.32 -10.74
C LEU A 42 -8.39 20.06 -11.04
N SER A 43 -9.49 19.36 -11.39
CA SER A 43 -10.81 19.96 -11.54
C SER A 43 -11.35 20.48 -10.21
N CYS A 44 -11.22 19.70 -9.14
CA CYS A 44 -11.62 20.13 -7.80
C CYS A 44 -10.82 21.36 -7.33
N ASN A 45 -9.52 21.38 -7.63
CA ASN A 45 -8.65 22.53 -7.31
C ASN A 45 -9.09 23.79 -8.05
N SER A 46 -9.35 23.69 -9.36
CA SER A 46 -9.76 24.82 -10.18
C SER A 46 -11.13 25.38 -9.77
N GLU A 47 -12.08 24.50 -9.41
CA GLU A 47 -13.39 24.89 -8.89
C GLU A 47 -13.27 25.65 -7.55
N PHE A 48 -12.39 25.19 -6.66
CA PHE A 48 -12.14 25.84 -5.38
C PHE A 48 -11.50 27.22 -5.59
N VAL A 49 -10.48 27.32 -6.45
CA VAL A 49 -9.82 28.58 -6.77
C VAL A 49 -10.82 29.57 -7.37
N ALA A 50 -11.65 29.13 -8.33
CA ALA A 50 -12.69 29.99 -8.93
C ALA A 50 -13.68 30.49 -7.88
N ALA A 51 -14.19 29.61 -7.00
CA ALA A 51 -15.10 29.99 -5.94
C ALA A 51 -14.49 30.98 -4.93
N THR A 52 -13.19 30.88 -4.65
CA THR A 52 -12.50 31.82 -3.75
C THR A 52 -12.20 33.16 -4.41
N LEU A 53 -11.94 33.19 -5.73
CA LEU A 53 -11.76 34.42 -6.50
C LEU A 53 -13.08 35.22 -6.60
N ASP A 54 -14.20 34.56 -6.82
CA ASP A 54 -15.52 35.20 -6.86
C ASP A 54 -15.87 35.87 -5.50
N LEU A 55 -15.42 35.28 -4.38
CA LEU A 55 -15.60 35.88 -3.04
C LEU A 55 -14.68 37.11 -2.83
N GLY A 56 -13.51 37.14 -3.48
CA GLY A 56 -12.57 38.26 -3.41
C GLY A 56 -12.97 39.49 -4.25
N GLY A 57 -13.82 39.28 -5.27
CA GLY A 57 -14.29 40.34 -6.17
C GLY A 57 -15.35 41.29 -5.58
N SER A 58 -16.01 40.92 -4.47
CA SER A 58 -17.05 41.72 -3.82
C SER A 58 -16.60 42.34 -2.51
N GLY A 59 -15.43 43.05 -2.52
CA GLY A 59 -14.96 43.85 -1.38
C GLY A 59 -14.27 43.05 -0.30
N GLY A 60 -12.96 43.07 -0.36
CA GLY A 60 -12.01 42.79 0.72
C GLY A 60 -12.25 41.48 1.47
N VAL A 61 -11.49 40.47 1.13
CA VAL A 61 -11.34 39.30 2.03
C VAL A 61 -10.64 39.81 3.29
N GLY A 62 -11.44 40.35 4.21
CA GLY A 62 -11.01 40.54 5.57
C GLY A 62 -10.65 39.18 6.13
N LYS A 63 -9.49 39.09 6.75
CA LYS A 63 -8.98 37.92 7.48
C LYS A 63 -9.86 37.62 8.73
N ASP A 64 -11.19 37.74 8.62
CA ASP A 64 -12.07 37.41 9.71
C ASP A 64 -12.22 35.87 9.81
N PRO A 65 -11.88 35.31 10.97
CA PRO A 65 -12.10 33.91 11.26
C PRO A 65 -13.63 33.67 11.31
N GLY A 66 -14.22 33.21 10.21
CA GLY A 66 -15.67 32.94 10.13
C GLY A 66 -16.32 33.33 8.82
N ASN A 67 -15.58 33.61 7.75
CA ASN A 67 -16.14 33.85 6.42
C ASN A 67 -16.93 32.64 5.94
N VAL A 68 -18.27 32.69 6.09
CA VAL A 68 -19.21 31.63 5.74
C VAL A 68 -19.04 31.20 4.27
N GLY A 69 -18.76 32.14 3.37
CA GLY A 69 -18.56 31.88 1.96
C GLY A 69 -17.30 31.03 1.72
N TYR A 70 -16.18 31.42 2.32
CA TYR A 70 -14.92 30.68 2.20
C TYR A 70 -15.02 29.27 2.77
N CYS A 71 -15.61 29.15 3.96
CA CYS A 71 -15.85 27.83 4.58
C CYS A 71 -16.79 26.96 3.74
N SER A 72 -17.76 27.57 3.03
CA SER A 72 -18.62 26.85 2.10
C SER A 72 -17.85 26.34 0.88
N ALA A 73 -17.02 27.18 0.28
CA ALA A 73 -16.15 26.81 -0.84
C ALA A 73 -15.18 25.68 -0.43
N LEU A 74 -14.58 25.77 0.75
CA LEU A 74 -13.66 24.78 1.26
C LEU A 74 -14.34 23.42 1.54
N ARG A 75 -15.59 23.42 2.04
CA ARG A 75 -16.38 22.20 2.20
C ARG A 75 -16.78 21.57 0.85
N SER A 76 -17.07 22.40 -0.15
CA SER A 76 -17.35 21.94 -1.52
C SER A 76 -16.09 21.29 -2.10
N TYR A 77 -14.93 21.90 -1.89
CA TYR A 77 -13.64 21.34 -2.29
C TYR A 77 -13.37 19.99 -1.62
N ALA A 78 -13.55 19.90 -0.29
CA ALA A 78 -13.43 18.63 0.45
C ALA A 78 -14.39 17.54 -0.08
N THR A 79 -15.60 17.93 -0.46
CA THR A 79 -16.59 16.99 -1.01
C THR A 79 -16.23 16.53 -2.41
N CYS A 80 -15.75 17.45 -3.28
CA CYS A 80 -15.25 17.14 -4.61
C CYS A 80 -14.07 16.16 -4.52
N THR A 81 -13.07 16.49 -3.69
CA THR A 81 -11.88 15.67 -3.46
C THR A 81 -12.23 14.26 -2.99
N ARG A 82 -13.14 14.12 -2.02
CA ARG A 82 -13.62 12.81 -1.55
C ARG A 82 -14.25 11.96 -2.66
N ARG A 83 -15.02 12.57 -3.57
CA ARG A 83 -15.64 11.86 -4.69
C ARG A 83 -14.61 11.28 -5.67
N THR A 84 -13.43 11.90 -5.76
CA THR A 84 -12.35 11.45 -6.66
C THR A 84 -11.42 10.41 -6.03
N ALA A 85 -11.53 10.12 -4.72
CA ALA A 85 -10.62 9.29 -3.95
C ALA A 85 -10.25 7.96 -4.63
N ARG A 86 -11.24 7.24 -5.18
CA ARG A 86 -10.99 5.95 -5.84
C ARG A 86 -10.16 6.07 -7.11
N ALA A 87 -10.40 7.12 -7.90
CA ALA A 87 -9.68 7.36 -9.15
C ALA A 87 -8.30 7.98 -8.91
N CYS A 88 -8.12 8.66 -7.77
CA CYS A 88 -6.89 9.35 -7.39
C CYS A 88 -6.01 8.54 -6.43
N ARG A 89 -6.28 7.26 -6.24
CA ARG A 89 -5.49 6.41 -5.34
C ARG A 89 -4.02 6.38 -5.76
N GLY A 90 -3.12 6.76 -4.85
CA GLY A 90 -1.69 6.86 -5.10
C GLY A 90 -1.26 8.12 -5.86
N ASP A 91 -2.15 9.08 -6.09
CA ASP A 91 -1.81 10.37 -6.67
C ASP A 91 -1.36 11.35 -5.59
N LEU A 92 -0.13 11.86 -5.72
CA LEU A 92 0.47 12.74 -4.72
C LEU A 92 -0.27 14.09 -4.62
N ALA A 93 -0.77 14.63 -5.75
CA ALA A 93 -1.51 15.88 -5.76
C ALA A 93 -2.84 15.74 -5.00
N TYR A 94 -3.48 14.56 -5.09
CA TYR A 94 -4.67 14.24 -4.33
C TYR A 94 -4.40 14.24 -2.82
N HIS A 95 -3.35 13.55 -2.37
CA HIS A 95 -3.01 13.47 -0.95
C HIS A 95 -2.58 14.82 -0.38
N SER A 96 -1.83 15.61 -1.15
CA SER A 96 -1.49 16.99 -0.79
C SER A 96 -2.73 17.87 -0.66
N ALA A 97 -3.71 17.71 -1.56
CA ALA A 97 -4.96 18.45 -1.49
C ALA A 97 -5.78 18.07 -0.25
N VAL A 98 -5.89 16.78 0.07
CA VAL A 98 -6.60 16.31 1.28
C VAL A 98 -5.98 16.91 2.54
N GLN A 99 -4.66 16.86 2.66
CA GLN A 99 -3.95 17.42 3.81
C GLN A 99 -4.14 18.95 3.87
N GLY A 100 -3.95 19.66 2.76
CA GLY A 100 -4.13 21.10 2.69
C GLY A 100 -5.55 21.55 3.01
N ILE A 101 -6.57 20.78 2.64
CA ILE A 101 -7.98 21.06 3.00
C ILE A 101 -8.17 20.98 4.52
N GLU A 102 -7.63 19.94 5.17
CA GLU A 102 -7.75 19.80 6.63
C GLU A 102 -7.06 20.96 7.36
N ASP A 103 -5.84 21.32 6.94
CA ASP A 103 -5.09 22.43 7.50
C ASP A 103 -5.85 23.75 7.35
N LEU A 104 -6.42 24.01 6.17
CA LEU A 104 -7.23 25.21 5.91
C LEU A 104 -8.53 25.24 6.73
N LEU A 105 -9.20 24.09 6.92
CA LEU A 105 -10.41 24.00 7.77
C LEU A 105 -10.08 24.36 9.22
N ILE A 106 -8.94 23.92 9.73
CA ILE A 106 -8.47 24.22 11.08
C ILE A 106 -8.06 25.69 11.18
N GLN A 107 -7.23 26.16 10.24
CA GLN A 107 -6.69 27.54 10.23
C GLN A 107 -7.81 28.59 10.18
N HIS A 108 -8.83 28.36 9.37
CA HIS A 108 -9.97 29.26 9.21
C HIS A 108 -11.13 28.96 10.16
N ARG A 109 -10.95 28.03 11.11
CA ARG A 109 -11.98 27.61 12.07
C ARG A 109 -13.31 27.28 11.42
N CYS A 110 -13.27 26.68 10.26
CA CYS A 110 -14.47 26.30 9.51
C CYS A 110 -15.20 25.15 10.23
N PRO A 111 -16.49 25.31 10.59
CA PRO A 111 -17.24 24.22 11.18
C PRO A 111 -17.34 23.07 10.17
N LYS A 112 -17.00 21.87 10.58
CA LYS A 112 -17.31 20.64 9.81
C LYS A 112 -18.82 20.51 9.78
N SER A 113 -19.50 21.09 8.78
CA SER A 113 -20.94 20.93 8.64
C SER A 113 -21.26 19.58 8.07
N GLY A 114 -22.07 18.86 8.74
CA GLY A 114 -22.68 17.57 8.52
C GLY A 114 -22.91 16.96 9.89
N PRO A 115 -23.89 16.08 10.07
CA PRO A 115 -23.84 15.26 11.24
C PRO A 115 -22.45 14.66 11.21
N THR A 116 -21.62 15.04 12.20
CA THR A 116 -20.42 14.31 12.50
C THR A 116 -20.86 12.86 12.43
N ALA A 117 -20.38 12.10 11.42
CA ALA A 117 -20.32 10.68 11.62
C ALA A 117 -19.55 10.59 12.93
N GLN A 118 -20.32 10.46 14.02
CA GLN A 118 -19.73 10.07 15.28
C GLN A 118 -18.85 8.89 14.90
N PRO A 119 -17.56 8.88 15.27
CA PRO A 119 -16.79 7.67 15.18
C PRO A 119 -17.77 6.60 15.67
N ARG A 120 -18.08 5.58 14.86
CA ARG A 120 -18.92 4.49 15.33
C ARG A 120 -18.25 4.04 16.60
N LEU A 121 -18.78 4.54 17.73
CA LEU A 121 -18.44 4.01 19.03
C LEU A 121 -18.87 2.55 18.90
N LEU A 122 -17.90 1.68 18.66
CA LEU A 122 -18.09 0.25 18.84
C LEU A 122 -18.83 0.14 20.17
N PRO A 123 -19.93 -0.62 20.24
CA PRO A 123 -20.77 -0.71 21.44
C PRO A 123 -19.82 -0.84 22.64
N GLN A 124 -19.96 0.03 23.62
CA GLN A 124 -19.21 -0.04 24.86
C GLN A 124 -19.67 -1.31 25.59
N ALA A 125 -19.05 -2.43 25.25
CA ALA A 125 -19.10 -3.61 26.10
C ALA A 125 -18.46 -3.21 27.44
N PRO A 126 -19.02 -3.63 28.58
CA PRO A 126 -18.43 -3.39 29.89
C PRO A 126 -16.98 -3.82 29.83
N VAL A 127 -16.07 -2.93 30.28
CA VAL A 127 -14.62 -3.14 30.23
C VAL A 127 -14.30 -4.31 31.18
N SER A 128 -14.37 -5.53 30.66
CA SER A 128 -13.82 -6.70 31.35
C SER A 128 -12.29 -6.54 31.40
N GLY A 129 -11.65 -7.03 32.46
CA GLY A 129 -10.22 -6.79 32.68
C GLY A 129 -9.27 -7.28 31.57
N ASP A 130 -9.78 -7.91 30.51
CA ASP A 130 -9.04 -8.37 29.34
C ASP A 130 -9.18 -7.46 28.11
N ALA A 131 -9.85 -6.31 28.25
CA ALA A 131 -10.12 -5.40 27.11
C ALA A 131 -8.86 -4.94 26.36
N CYS A 132 -7.68 -5.03 26.97
CA CYS A 132 -6.40 -4.64 26.38
C CYS A 132 -5.64 -5.80 25.71
N PHE A 133 -6.27 -6.97 25.57
CA PHE A 133 -5.70 -8.14 24.89
C PHE A 133 -6.63 -8.56 23.74
N TYR A 134 -6.35 -8.04 22.55
CA TYR A 134 -7.20 -8.20 21.38
C TYR A 134 -7.57 -9.66 21.10
N GLU A 135 -6.58 -10.54 21.08
CA GLU A 135 -6.78 -11.95 20.71
C GLU A 135 -7.71 -12.68 21.70
N LYS A 136 -7.49 -12.49 23.00
CA LYS A 136 -8.36 -13.07 24.04
C LYS A 136 -9.79 -12.59 23.91
N ASN A 137 -9.97 -11.28 23.73
CA ASN A 137 -11.30 -10.67 23.56
C ASN A 137 -11.99 -11.14 22.27
N TYR A 138 -11.22 -11.28 21.19
CA TYR A 138 -11.75 -11.75 19.92
C TYR A 138 -12.22 -13.19 20.03
N VAL A 139 -11.39 -14.08 20.58
CA VAL A 139 -11.73 -15.50 20.78
C VAL A 139 -12.93 -15.64 21.70
N GLN A 140 -13.00 -14.86 22.80
CA GLN A 140 -14.13 -14.90 23.73
C GLN A 140 -15.44 -14.48 23.07
N ARG A 141 -15.41 -13.50 22.16
CA ARG A 141 -16.60 -12.96 21.48
C ARG A 141 -17.03 -13.78 20.27
N GLU A 142 -16.06 -14.21 19.45
CA GLU A 142 -16.31 -14.84 18.17
C GLU A 142 -16.18 -16.37 18.19
N GLY A 143 -15.64 -16.95 19.27
CA GLY A 143 -15.40 -18.39 19.40
C GLY A 143 -14.30 -18.96 18.50
N ARG A 144 -13.55 -18.10 17.80
CA ARG A 144 -12.47 -18.47 16.87
C ARG A 144 -11.32 -17.47 16.93
N ALA A 145 -10.14 -17.89 16.48
CA ALA A 145 -9.00 -17.00 16.37
C ALA A 145 -9.22 -15.93 15.27
N PRO A 146 -8.67 -14.71 15.46
CA PRO A 146 -8.73 -13.68 14.42
C PRO A 146 -7.95 -14.09 13.17
N GLU A 147 -8.38 -13.61 12.01
CA GLU A 147 -7.62 -13.75 10.77
C GLU A 147 -6.49 -12.73 10.77
N TYR A 148 -5.27 -13.23 10.68
CA TYR A 148 -4.06 -12.41 10.63
C TYR A 148 -3.57 -12.25 9.19
N LEU A 149 -3.15 -11.03 8.87
CA LEU A 149 -2.52 -10.68 7.61
C LEU A 149 -1.06 -10.31 7.86
N HIS A 150 -0.22 -10.53 6.85
CA HIS A 150 1.20 -10.23 6.88
C HIS A 150 1.59 -9.27 5.76
N CYS A 151 2.42 -8.28 6.09
CA CYS A 151 3.09 -7.40 5.14
C CYS A 151 4.58 -7.36 5.44
N GLY A 152 5.41 -7.31 4.39
CA GLY A 152 6.85 -7.14 4.50
C GLY A 152 7.35 -6.05 3.56
N VAL A 153 8.29 -5.22 4.03
CA VAL A 153 9.01 -4.23 3.23
C VAL A 153 10.50 -4.41 3.51
N PHE A 154 11.30 -4.73 2.48
CA PHE A 154 12.71 -5.09 2.64
C PHE A 154 13.50 -4.84 1.37
N GLY A 155 14.83 -4.85 1.46
CA GLY A 155 15.74 -4.70 0.32
C GLY A 155 15.57 -3.37 -0.41
N ASP A 156 15.47 -3.40 -1.74
CA ASP A 156 15.47 -2.27 -2.69
C ASP A 156 14.06 -1.73 -3.09
N PRO A 157 13.23 -1.11 -2.23
CA PRO A 157 12.40 -1.89 -1.33
C PRO A 157 11.43 -2.81 -2.06
N HIS A 158 11.46 -4.06 -1.67
CA HIS A 158 10.45 -5.04 -2.06
C HIS A 158 9.28 -4.97 -1.09
N VAL A 159 8.07 -4.91 -1.61
CA VAL A 159 6.84 -4.83 -0.83
C VAL A 159 6.00 -6.07 -1.07
N ARG A 160 5.77 -6.86 -0.01
CA ARG A 160 4.73 -7.87 0.04
C ARG A 160 3.55 -7.29 0.80
N THR A 161 2.44 -7.06 0.12
CA THR A 161 1.23 -6.45 0.72
C THR A 161 0.43 -7.47 1.55
N PHE A 162 -0.49 -6.98 2.37
CA PHE A 162 -1.45 -7.82 3.11
C PHE A 162 -2.31 -8.71 2.20
N ASN A 163 -2.50 -8.32 0.95
CA ASN A 163 -3.23 -9.11 -0.06
C ASN A 163 -2.31 -10.07 -0.83
N ASN A 164 -1.08 -10.30 -0.35
CA ASN A 164 -0.09 -11.16 -0.98
C ASN A 164 0.30 -10.73 -2.40
N VAL A 165 0.20 -9.44 -2.71
CA VAL A 165 0.77 -8.87 -3.93
C VAL A 165 2.22 -8.50 -3.65
N PHE A 166 3.12 -8.90 -4.56
CA PHE A 166 4.54 -8.57 -4.47
C PHE A 166 4.93 -7.55 -5.52
N GLN A 167 5.69 -6.52 -5.11
CA GLN A 167 6.14 -5.45 -5.98
C GLN A 167 7.54 -4.99 -5.55
N THR A 168 8.37 -4.61 -6.52
CA THR A 168 9.61 -3.88 -6.26
C THR A 168 9.38 -2.42 -6.58
N CYS A 169 9.79 -1.53 -5.69
CA CYS A 169 9.42 -0.12 -5.70
C CYS A 169 10.67 0.78 -5.68
N ALA A 170 10.67 1.85 -6.47
CA ALA A 170 11.60 2.98 -6.29
C ALA A 170 10.83 4.09 -5.59
N VAL A 171 10.85 4.11 -4.26
CA VAL A 171 10.06 5.05 -3.43
C VAL A 171 10.97 5.94 -2.58
N PRO A 172 11.75 6.85 -3.20
CA PRO A 172 12.57 7.77 -2.44
C PRO A 172 11.71 8.70 -1.59
N GLY A 173 12.23 9.08 -0.41
CA GLY A 173 11.51 9.90 0.55
C GLY A 173 10.71 9.10 1.56
N ALA A 174 9.78 9.75 2.23
CA ALA A 174 8.97 9.20 3.31
C ALA A 174 7.61 8.72 2.77
N TRP A 175 7.26 7.46 3.04
CA TRP A 175 6.06 6.82 2.55
C TRP A 175 5.27 6.15 3.67
N PRO A 176 3.95 6.31 3.74
CA PRO A 176 3.13 5.59 4.69
C PRO A 176 3.10 4.10 4.32
N VAL A 177 3.47 3.26 5.26
CA VAL A 177 3.42 1.81 5.15
C VAL A 177 2.07 1.30 5.63
N ILE A 178 1.64 1.82 6.79
CA ILE A 178 0.32 1.60 7.40
C ILE A 178 -0.14 2.93 7.98
N ASP A 179 -1.40 3.29 7.74
CA ASP A 179 -2.07 4.41 8.40
C ASP A 179 -3.53 4.06 8.68
N ASN A 180 -3.87 3.91 9.94
CA ASN A 180 -5.23 3.67 10.39
C ASN A 180 -5.48 4.32 11.77
N GLN A 181 -6.66 4.09 12.34
CA GLN A 181 -7.01 4.71 13.62
C GLN A 181 -6.15 4.27 14.82
N PHE A 182 -5.39 3.19 14.71
CA PHE A 182 -4.60 2.60 15.81
C PHE A 182 -3.10 2.82 15.64
N LEU A 183 -2.64 2.82 14.41
CA LEU A 183 -1.23 2.66 14.08
C LEU A 183 -0.88 3.50 12.85
N TYR A 184 0.26 4.20 12.92
CA TYR A 184 0.90 4.83 11.78
C TYR A 184 2.33 4.32 11.66
N ILE A 185 2.67 3.76 10.50
CA ILE A 185 4.04 3.35 10.18
C ILE A 185 4.48 4.09 8.94
N GLN A 186 5.60 4.77 9.03
CA GLN A 186 6.26 5.45 7.94
C GLN A 186 7.63 4.84 7.70
N ALA A 187 7.94 4.55 6.45
CA ALA A 187 9.27 4.18 6.00
C ALA A 187 9.86 5.31 5.15
N THR A 188 11.10 5.65 5.41
CA THR A 188 11.88 6.58 4.58
C THR A 188 12.94 5.80 3.85
N SER A 189 13.03 5.99 2.53
CA SER A 189 14.06 5.39 1.71
C SER A 189 14.89 6.44 0.99
N SER A 190 16.16 6.11 0.76
CA SER A 190 17.13 6.95 0.08
C SER A 190 17.81 6.15 -1.04
N HIS A 191 18.32 6.83 -2.06
CA HIS A 191 19.10 6.19 -3.10
C HIS A 191 20.36 5.55 -2.50
N THR A 192 20.66 4.34 -2.91
CA THR A 192 21.83 3.59 -2.42
C THR A 192 23.17 4.15 -2.94
N ARG A 193 23.13 4.78 -4.13
CA ARG A 193 24.27 5.45 -4.78
C ARG A 193 23.77 6.63 -5.58
N GLU A 194 24.64 7.63 -5.80
CA GLU A 194 24.38 8.70 -6.76
C GLU A 194 24.12 8.10 -8.15
N ASN A 195 23.06 8.56 -8.81
CA ASN A 195 22.59 8.07 -10.11
C ASN A 195 22.10 6.59 -10.16
N SER A 196 21.82 5.97 -9.02
CA SER A 196 21.17 4.65 -8.96
C SER A 196 19.66 4.81 -8.86
N TYR A 197 18.93 3.93 -9.55
CA TYR A 197 17.48 3.80 -9.34
C TYR A 197 17.17 2.97 -8.07
N ALA A 198 18.18 2.26 -7.54
CA ALA A 198 18.05 1.46 -6.34
C ALA A 198 17.90 2.36 -5.11
N THR A 199 16.92 2.04 -4.26
CA THR A 199 16.68 2.73 -3.00
C THR A 199 16.74 1.75 -1.84
N ALA A 200 17.04 2.21 -0.64
CA ALA A 200 17.05 1.39 0.58
C ALA A 200 16.30 2.09 1.69
N LEU A 201 15.65 1.32 2.56
CA LEU A 201 15.03 1.87 3.76
C LEU A 201 16.11 2.34 4.72
N THR A 202 16.09 3.62 5.06
CA THR A 202 17.07 4.26 5.94
C THR A 202 16.49 4.65 7.30
N LYS A 203 15.17 4.83 7.38
CA LYS A 203 14.48 5.19 8.62
C LYS A 203 13.08 4.58 8.65
N ILE A 204 12.67 4.11 9.83
CA ILE A 204 11.32 3.63 10.12
C ILE A 204 10.81 4.35 11.35
N THR A 205 9.63 4.96 11.25
CA THR A 205 8.92 5.59 12.36
C THR A 205 7.58 4.90 12.57
N ILE A 206 7.30 4.48 13.79
CA ILE A 206 6.07 3.79 14.18
C ILE A 206 5.41 4.58 15.29
N ILE A 207 4.17 4.98 15.11
CA ILE A 207 3.37 5.67 16.09
C ILE A 207 2.19 4.77 16.47
N PHE A 208 2.21 4.24 17.69
CA PHE A 208 1.06 3.60 18.30
C PHE A 208 0.17 4.69 18.87
N LYS A 209 -1.02 4.85 18.32
CA LYS A 209 -1.97 5.92 18.71
C LYS A 209 -2.62 5.57 20.05
N ASN A 210 -3.05 6.60 20.79
CA ASN A 210 -3.81 6.38 22.03
C ASN A 210 -5.01 5.47 21.80
N TRP A 211 -5.16 4.47 22.64
CA TRP A 211 -6.30 3.58 22.57
C TRP A 211 -6.91 3.35 23.95
N ARG A 212 -7.95 4.13 24.26
CA ARG A 212 -8.68 4.04 25.54
C ARG A 212 -7.71 4.04 26.72
N GLU A 213 -7.96 3.17 27.70
CA GLU A 213 -7.07 2.97 28.85
C GLU A 213 -5.98 1.90 28.61
N CYS A 214 -5.88 1.36 27.39
CA CYS A 214 -4.99 0.23 27.10
C CYS A 214 -3.60 0.63 26.64
N ALA A 215 -3.47 1.75 25.95
CA ALA A 215 -2.19 2.24 25.45
C ALA A 215 -2.21 3.76 25.38
N GLU A 216 -1.21 4.39 25.95
CA GLU A 216 -0.85 5.77 25.65
C GLU A 216 -0.08 5.80 24.33
N GLN A 217 -0.04 6.98 23.70
CA GLN A 217 0.73 7.12 22.47
C GLN A 217 2.20 6.82 22.71
N GLN A 218 2.74 5.91 21.90
CA GLN A 218 4.15 5.56 21.92
C GLN A 218 4.75 5.70 20.53
N ILE A 219 5.98 6.16 20.48
CA ILE A 219 6.74 6.35 19.24
C ILE A 219 7.97 5.44 19.29
N TYR A 220 8.11 4.62 18.26
CA TYR A 220 9.33 3.87 18.00
C TYR A 220 9.99 4.41 16.74
N GLN A 221 11.31 4.58 16.78
CA GLN A 221 12.08 5.06 15.64
C GLN A 221 13.36 4.26 15.51
N ALA A 222 13.61 3.75 14.30
CA ALA A 222 14.86 3.11 13.91
C ALA A 222 15.46 3.83 12.72
N GLU A 223 16.79 3.90 12.69
CA GLU A 223 17.59 4.39 11.57
C GLU A 223 18.68 3.35 11.27
N VAL A 224 19.28 3.43 10.10
CA VAL A 224 20.45 2.59 9.78
C VAL A 224 21.52 2.79 10.85
N ASP A 225 22.09 1.68 11.30
CA ASP A 225 23.05 1.58 12.40
C ASP A 225 22.50 1.93 13.80
N ASN A 226 21.17 2.13 13.90
CA ASN A 226 20.50 2.41 15.16
C ASN A 226 19.09 1.78 15.20
N VAL A 227 18.99 0.52 15.60
CA VAL A 227 17.72 -0.19 15.85
C VAL A 227 17.58 -0.36 17.37
N PRO A 228 16.89 0.58 18.06
CA PRO A 228 16.84 0.59 19.52
C PRO A 228 15.89 -0.51 20.04
N ALA A 229 16.18 -0.97 21.27
CA ALA A 229 15.32 -1.90 22.02
C ALA A 229 14.30 -1.19 22.92
N ALA A 230 14.01 0.08 22.63
CA ALA A 230 13.11 0.92 23.43
C ALA A 230 12.36 1.92 22.53
N PHE A 231 11.28 2.49 23.05
CA PHE A 231 10.56 3.62 22.46
C PHE A 231 11.40 4.91 22.58
N VAL A 232 10.98 5.96 21.90
CA VAL A 232 11.70 7.25 21.88
C VAL A 232 11.83 7.87 23.28
N ASP A 233 10.87 7.63 24.16
CA ASP A 233 10.88 8.06 25.56
C ASP A 233 11.78 7.22 26.48
N GLY A 234 12.44 6.21 25.95
CA GLY A 234 13.30 5.29 26.68
C GLY A 234 12.57 4.13 27.36
N SER A 235 11.25 4.08 27.33
CA SER A 235 10.49 2.96 27.86
C SER A 235 10.59 1.72 26.94
N THR A 236 10.52 0.52 27.52
CA THR A 236 10.47 -0.74 26.78
C THR A 236 9.06 -1.35 26.75
N SER A 237 8.15 -0.78 27.52
CA SER A 237 6.77 -1.25 27.62
C SER A 237 5.83 -0.12 28.04
N SER A 238 4.54 -0.26 27.70
CA SER A 238 3.48 0.69 28.03
C SER A 238 2.16 -0.05 28.26
N GLY A 239 1.21 0.63 28.91
CA GLY A 239 -0.14 0.13 29.10
C GLY A 239 -0.22 -1.07 30.06
N GLU A 240 0.40 -0.96 31.26
CA GLU A 240 0.39 -2.03 32.24
C GLU A 240 -1.00 -2.25 32.85
N ARG A 241 -1.50 -3.49 32.73
CA ARG A 241 -2.70 -3.96 33.43
C ARG A 241 -2.51 -5.35 33.96
N ARG A 242 -2.77 -5.54 35.28
CA ARG A 242 -2.66 -6.83 35.95
C ARG A 242 -1.30 -7.51 35.74
N GLY A 243 -0.21 -6.74 35.72
CA GLY A 243 1.14 -7.28 35.55
C GLY A 243 1.47 -7.69 34.09
N GLN A 244 0.64 -7.31 33.11
CA GLN A 244 0.89 -7.51 31.69
C GLN A 244 0.86 -6.16 30.96
N HIS A 245 1.79 -5.98 30.03
CA HIS A 245 1.84 -4.79 29.21
C HIS A 245 1.10 -5.01 27.87
N SER A 246 0.33 -4.02 27.46
CA SER A 246 -0.37 -4.05 26.17
C SER A 246 0.53 -3.69 24.99
N LEU A 247 1.68 -3.07 25.26
CA LEU A 247 2.68 -2.68 24.28
C LEU A 247 4.08 -2.95 24.83
N GLN A 248 4.92 -3.66 24.08
CA GLN A 248 6.29 -4.02 24.47
C GLN A 248 7.23 -4.01 23.28
N VAL A 249 8.48 -3.57 23.51
CA VAL A 249 9.60 -3.75 22.58
C VAL A 249 10.52 -4.84 23.13
N ARG A 250 10.90 -5.77 22.27
CA ARG A 250 11.87 -6.83 22.57
C ARG A 250 12.96 -6.81 21.52
N SER A 251 14.18 -7.14 21.88
CA SER A 251 15.29 -7.29 20.95
C SER A 251 15.87 -8.68 21.08
N GLN A 252 16.02 -9.36 19.94
CA GLN A 252 16.77 -10.64 19.89
C GLN A 252 18.25 -10.40 19.61
N SER A 253 18.58 -9.32 18.90
CA SER A 253 19.94 -8.90 18.56
C SER A 253 20.05 -7.39 18.70
N LEU A 254 20.74 -6.93 19.73
CA LEU A 254 20.91 -5.52 20.04
C LEU A 254 21.46 -4.75 18.83
N GLY A 255 20.80 -3.65 18.50
CA GLY A 255 21.18 -2.76 17.40
C GLY A 255 20.81 -3.25 16.00
N ARG A 256 20.28 -4.48 15.86
CA ARG A 256 19.92 -5.06 14.54
C ARG A 256 18.51 -5.60 14.42
N HIS A 257 17.85 -5.89 15.54
CA HIS A 257 16.53 -6.48 15.52
C HIS A 257 15.71 -5.95 16.70
N ALA A 258 14.49 -5.50 16.40
CA ALA A 258 13.48 -5.15 17.39
C ALA A 258 12.14 -5.76 16.98
N GLU A 259 11.50 -6.42 17.95
CA GLU A 259 10.13 -6.92 17.84
C GLU A 259 9.23 -6.11 18.76
N ILE A 260 8.17 -5.53 18.22
CA ILE A 260 7.20 -4.72 18.96
C ILE A 260 5.88 -5.45 18.98
N LEU A 261 5.43 -5.82 20.18
CA LEU A 261 4.16 -6.48 20.40
C LEU A 261 3.13 -5.47 20.91
N ALA A 262 2.09 -5.21 20.12
CA ALA A 262 0.95 -4.38 20.49
C ALA A 262 -0.27 -5.27 20.75
N ALA A 263 -0.34 -5.85 21.97
CA ALA A 263 -1.36 -6.84 22.35
C ALA A 263 -2.79 -6.28 22.32
N HIS A 264 -2.95 -4.96 22.57
CA HIS A 264 -4.26 -4.28 22.56
C HIS A 264 -4.91 -4.23 21.17
N ILE A 265 -4.12 -4.37 20.11
CA ILE A 265 -4.58 -4.45 18.71
C ILE A 265 -4.15 -5.76 18.04
N GLY A 266 -3.57 -6.70 18.78
CA GLY A 266 -3.12 -7.99 18.27
C GLY A 266 -2.06 -7.90 17.17
N THR A 267 -1.26 -6.81 17.16
CA THR A 267 -0.30 -6.53 16.08
C THR A 267 1.12 -6.77 16.56
N THR A 268 1.91 -7.42 15.72
CA THR A 268 3.35 -7.60 15.89
C THR A 268 4.07 -6.89 14.75
N VAL A 269 5.08 -6.10 15.09
CA VAL A 269 5.94 -5.40 14.12
C VAL A 269 7.38 -5.81 14.40
N VAL A 270 8.09 -6.24 13.34
CA VAL A 270 9.53 -6.53 13.39
C VAL A 270 10.26 -5.50 12.55
N VAL A 271 11.30 -4.92 13.12
CA VAL A 271 12.25 -4.04 12.45
C VAL A 271 13.62 -4.70 12.49
N ARG A 272 14.25 -4.85 11.33
CA ARG A 272 15.59 -5.44 11.19
C ARG A 272 16.51 -4.52 10.43
N GLN A 273 17.80 -4.63 10.70
CA GLN A 273 18.84 -4.08 9.86
C GLN A 273 19.60 -5.20 9.16
N SER A 274 19.65 -5.12 7.85
CA SER A 274 20.37 -6.02 6.96
C SER A 274 21.37 -5.20 6.13
N GLY A 275 22.66 -5.35 6.41
CA GLY A 275 23.67 -4.48 5.81
C GLY A 275 23.43 -3.00 6.12
N HIS A 276 23.28 -2.18 5.09
CA HIS A 276 23.00 -0.74 5.17
C HIS A 276 21.53 -0.39 4.91
N SER A 277 20.62 -1.33 5.05
CA SER A 277 19.18 -1.12 4.88
C SER A 277 18.40 -1.63 6.08
N LEU A 278 17.22 -1.04 6.30
CA LEU A 278 16.25 -1.54 7.24
C LEU A 278 15.23 -2.44 6.53
N GLY A 279 14.67 -3.39 7.26
CA GLY A 279 13.54 -4.21 6.88
C GLY A 279 12.41 -4.08 7.89
N LEU A 280 11.19 -4.23 7.44
CA LEU A 280 9.98 -4.16 8.24
C LEU A 280 9.06 -5.34 7.91
N ALA A 281 8.59 -6.03 8.95
CA ALA A 281 7.54 -7.03 8.83
C ALA A 281 6.42 -6.73 9.81
N VAL A 282 5.17 -6.87 9.37
CA VAL A 282 3.99 -6.60 10.18
C VAL A 282 3.02 -7.77 10.07
N ARG A 283 2.58 -8.26 11.24
CA ARG A 283 1.45 -9.19 11.37
C ARG A 283 0.34 -8.51 12.15
N SER A 284 -0.85 -8.42 11.58
CA SER A 284 -1.97 -7.72 12.22
C SER A 284 -3.31 -8.37 11.86
N PRO A 285 -4.31 -8.32 12.77
CA PRO A 285 -5.66 -8.78 12.45
C PRO A 285 -6.27 -8.00 11.29
N ARG A 286 -7.01 -8.69 10.40
CA ARG A 286 -7.72 -8.07 9.26
C ARG A 286 -8.55 -6.86 9.69
N ALA A 287 -9.31 -6.97 10.77
CA ALA A 287 -10.18 -5.89 11.26
C ALA A 287 -9.41 -4.63 11.69
N ILE A 288 -8.16 -4.78 12.15
CA ILE A 288 -7.27 -3.66 12.50
C ILE A 288 -6.73 -3.00 11.22
N ILE A 289 -6.32 -3.82 10.24
CA ILE A 289 -5.79 -3.31 8.96
C ILE A 289 -6.86 -2.59 8.16
N GLU A 290 -8.09 -3.08 8.15
CA GLU A 290 -9.20 -2.49 7.39
C GLU A 290 -9.84 -1.26 8.08
N SER A 291 -9.31 -0.83 9.23
CA SER A 291 -9.83 0.31 10.01
C SER A 291 -9.26 1.67 9.56
N TYR A 292 -9.01 1.84 8.27
CA TYR A 292 -8.57 3.10 7.66
C TYR A 292 -9.73 3.87 7.02
N THR A 293 -9.54 5.18 6.84
CA THR A 293 -10.48 6.03 6.12
C THR A 293 -10.13 6.13 4.63
N PRO A 294 -11.06 6.53 3.75
CA PRO A 294 -10.76 6.72 2.33
C PRO A 294 -9.61 7.69 2.04
N GLU A 295 -9.33 8.62 2.94
CA GLU A 295 -8.23 9.57 2.85
C GLU A 295 -6.88 8.94 3.17
N GLN A 296 -6.87 7.82 3.88
CA GLN A 296 -5.69 7.03 4.27
C GLN A 296 -5.42 5.88 3.29
N ASP A 297 -5.64 6.08 2.01
CA ASP A 297 -5.55 5.01 1.01
C ASP A 297 -4.14 4.82 0.43
N LEU A 298 -3.21 5.77 0.66
CA LEU A 298 -1.83 5.66 0.21
C LEU A 298 -0.99 4.89 1.24
N GLN A 299 -1.12 3.56 1.23
CA GLN A 299 -0.41 2.68 2.16
C GLN A 299 0.29 1.56 1.40
N LEU A 300 1.61 1.45 1.56
CA LEU A 300 2.41 0.44 0.85
C LEU A 300 1.95 -1.00 1.20
N CYS A 301 1.60 -1.25 2.45
CA CYS A 301 1.14 -2.58 2.87
C CYS A 301 -0.25 -2.96 2.35
N LEU A 302 -1.10 -2.01 1.96
CA LEU A 302 -2.43 -2.31 1.39
C LEU A 302 -2.36 -2.51 -0.13
N TRP A 303 -1.72 -1.58 -0.85
CA TRP A 303 -1.82 -1.48 -2.30
C TRP A 303 -0.48 -1.62 -3.01
N GLY A 304 0.61 -1.67 -2.25
CA GLY A 304 1.96 -1.54 -2.80
C GLY A 304 2.27 -0.10 -3.20
N CYS A 305 3.28 0.08 -4.02
CA CYS A 305 3.65 1.39 -4.52
C CYS A 305 2.82 1.82 -5.74
N PRO A 306 2.70 3.14 -6.00
CA PRO A 306 2.09 3.65 -7.22
C PRO A 306 2.72 3.08 -8.47
N ALA A 307 1.95 2.97 -9.55
CA ALA A 307 2.42 2.37 -10.80
C ALA A 307 3.68 3.05 -11.37
N SER A 308 3.81 4.37 -11.19
CA SER A 308 4.99 5.15 -11.60
C SER A 308 6.26 4.85 -10.80
N GLN A 309 6.13 4.21 -9.63
CA GLN A 309 7.22 3.88 -8.73
C GLN A 309 7.57 2.39 -8.75
N ARG A 310 6.90 1.60 -9.59
CA ARG A 310 7.16 0.16 -9.71
C ARG A 310 8.36 -0.07 -10.61
N LEU A 311 9.31 -0.82 -10.08
CA LEU A 311 10.43 -1.32 -10.86
C LEU A 311 10.05 -2.66 -11.49
N HIS A 312 10.42 -2.83 -12.74
CA HIS A 312 10.34 -4.12 -13.42
C HIS A 312 11.69 -4.82 -13.31
N THR A 313 11.65 -6.14 -13.18
CA THR A 313 12.87 -6.94 -13.19
C THR A 313 13.69 -6.57 -14.43
N PRO A 314 14.98 -6.21 -14.27
CA PRO A 314 15.83 -5.94 -15.41
C PRO A 314 15.78 -7.11 -16.39
N SER A 315 15.67 -6.82 -17.69
CA SER A 315 15.72 -7.84 -18.75
C SER A 315 17.10 -8.47 -18.93
N VAL A 316 18.04 -8.13 -18.04
CA VAL A 316 19.39 -8.73 -17.97
C VAL A 316 19.26 -10.10 -17.32
N TRP A 317 19.75 -11.13 -18.01
CA TRP A 317 19.87 -12.46 -17.43
C TRP A 317 20.74 -12.40 -16.17
N PRO A 318 20.30 -13.02 -15.06
CA PRO A 318 21.11 -13.02 -13.85
C PRO A 318 22.48 -13.65 -14.17
N THR A 319 23.53 -13.05 -13.67
CA THR A 319 24.86 -13.63 -13.75
C THR A 319 24.83 -14.99 -13.07
N THR A 320 25.52 -15.98 -13.62
CA THR A 320 25.61 -17.32 -13.01
C THR A 320 25.98 -17.25 -11.54
N LEU A 321 26.81 -16.28 -11.15
CA LEU A 321 27.23 -16.08 -9.78
C LEU A 321 26.07 -15.62 -8.88
N ALA A 322 25.26 -14.63 -9.30
CA ALA A 322 24.11 -14.16 -8.53
C ALA A 322 23.08 -15.28 -8.34
N TYR A 323 22.82 -16.06 -9.39
CA TYR A 323 21.91 -17.20 -9.31
C TYR A 323 22.39 -18.26 -8.32
N ILE A 324 23.68 -18.66 -8.38
CA ILE A 324 24.27 -19.64 -7.46
C ILE A 324 24.19 -19.11 -6.02
N HIS A 325 24.52 -17.85 -5.80
CA HIS A 325 24.50 -17.24 -4.47
C HIS A 325 23.08 -17.25 -3.88
N CYS A 326 22.07 -16.73 -4.60
CA CYS A 326 20.70 -16.72 -4.11
C CYS A 326 20.12 -18.16 -3.95
N SER A 327 20.50 -19.11 -4.81
CA SER A 327 20.10 -20.52 -4.66
C SER A 327 20.69 -21.19 -3.42
N SER A 328 21.85 -20.75 -2.97
CA SER A 328 22.47 -21.27 -1.73
C SER A 328 21.80 -20.75 -0.47
N LEU A 329 21.20 -19.55 -0.52
CA LEU A 329 20.53 -18.91 0.62
C LEU A 329 19.04 -19.26 0.70
N LEU A 330 18.36 -19.37 -0.44
CA LEU A 330 16.90 -19.47 -0.53
C LEU A 330 16.50 -20.76 -1.19
N PRO A 331 15.78 -21.66 -0.49
CA PRO A 331 15.51 -23.02 -0.98
C PRO A 331 14.46 -23.06 -2.10
N ALA A 332 13.65 -22.01 -2.26
CA ALA A 332 12.57 -21.94 -3.25
C ALA A 332 12.76 -20.75 -4.18
N GLN A 333 12.46 -20.93 -5.46
CA GLN A 333 12.47 -19.86 -6.46
C GLN A 333 11.15 -19.06 -6.40
N ASP A 334 10.91 -18.43 -5.29
CA ASP A 334 9.74 -17.61 -4.99
C ASP A 334 10.03 -16.11 -5.09
N ILE A 335 9.15 -15.28 -4.51
CA ILE A 335 9.33 -13.82 -4.45
C ILE A 335 10.61 -13.40 -3.72
N TYR A 336 11.04 -14.14 -2.69
CA TYR A 336 12.26 -13.82 -1.93
C TYR A 336 13.51 -14.13 -2.74
N PHE A 337 13.50 -15.23 -3.50
CA PHE A 337 14.56 -15.53 -4.44
C PHE A 337 14.69 -14.48 -5.54
N GLN A 338 13.55 -14.01 -6.07
CA GLN A 338 13.53 -12.94 -7.08
C GLN A 338 14.02 -11.61 -6.51
N ALA A 339 13.66 -11.28 -5.26
CA ALA A 339 14.17 -10.11 -4.55
C ALA A 339 15.69 -10.19 -4.38
N CYS A 340 16.22 -11.33 -3.92
CA CYS A 340 17.66 -11.56 -3.80
C CYS A 340 18.40 -11.31 -5.12
N LEU A 341 17.91 -11.89 -6.23
CA LEU A 341 18.49 -11.66 -7.55
C LEU A 341 18.44 -10.19 -7.96
N PHE A 342 17.32 -9.53 -7.73
CA PHE A 342 17.16 -8.11 -8.06
C PHE A 342 18.16 -7.25 -7.29
N ASP A 343 18.25 -7.44 -5.96
CA ASP A 343 19.14 -6.67 -5.10
C ASP A 343 20.63 -6.87 -5.49
N LEU A 344 21.05 -8.10 -5.80
CA LEU A 344 22.40 -8.36 -6.24
C LEU A 344 22.72 -7.73 -7.61
N LEU A 345 21.75 -7.72 -8.53
CA LEU A 345 21.95 -7.14 -9.86
C LEU A 345 22.00 -5.61 -9.82
N THR A 346 21.26 -5.00 -8.90
CA THR A 346 21.16 -3.53 -8.79
C THR A 346 22.27 -2.93 -7.92
N THR A 347 22.61 -3.59 -6.81
CA THR A 347 23.60 -3.08 -5.85
C THR A 347 25.01 -3.61 -6.11
N GLY A 348 25.15 -4.83 -6.64
CA GLY A 348 26.41 -5.56 -6.73
C GLY A 348 26.99 -5.98 -5.37
N ASP A 349 26.25 -5.81 -4.27
CA ASP A 349 26.66 -6.12 -2.91
C ASP A 349 26.05 -7.46 -2.45
N MET A 350 26.92 -8.42 -2.14
CA MET A 350 26.49 -9.73 -1.62
C MET A 350 25.73 -9.63 -0.30
N ASN A 351 25.99 -8.60 0.52
CA ASN A 351 25.29 -8.41 1.78
C ASN A 351 23.83 -8.00 1.59
N SER A 352 23.47 -7.41 0.45
CA SER A 352 22.08 -7.04 0.16
C SER A 352 21.15 -8.26 0.09
N SER A 353 21.67 -9.43 -0.25
CA SER A 353 20.90 -10.67 -0.36
C SER A 353 20.37 -11.19 0.98
N SER A 354 20.97 -10.81 2.10
CA SER A 354 20.53 -11.24 3.43
C SER A 354 19.14 -10.68 3.78
N SER A 355 18.77 -9.51 3.24
CA SER A 355 17.45 -8.88 3.45
C SER A 355 16.30 -9.80 2.99
N ALA A 356 16.46 -10.49 1.88
CA ALA A 356 15.47 -11.41 1.36
C ALA A 356 15.33 -12.68 2.21
N LEU A 357 16.44 -13.20 2.73
CA LEU A 357 16.43 -14.34 3.65
C LEU A 357 15.72 -14.00 4.96
N GLU A 358 16.10 -12.88 5.57
CA GLU A 358 15.48 -12.39 6.82
C GLU A 358 13.98 -12.11 6.66
N ALA A 359 13.58 -11.54 5.52
CA ALA A 359 12.16 -11.32 5.20
C ALA A 359 11.39 -12.64 5.05
N LEU A 360 12.01 -13.69 4.49
CA LEU A 360 11.43 -15.03 4.44
C LEU A 360 11.28 -15.63 5.84
N GLU A 361 12.26 -15.45 6.73
CA GLU A 361 12.20 -15.91 8.12
C GLU A 361 11.06 -15.24 8.90
N ASP A 362 10.92 -13.91 8.76
CA ASP A 362 9.81 -13.17 9.35
C ASP A 362 8.46 -13.64 8.81
N ALA A 363 8.36 -13.87 7.50
CA ALA A 363 7.14 -14.40 6.90
C ALA A 363 6.78 -15.78 7.44
N ARG A 364 7.77 -16.67 7.62
CA ARG A 364 7.58 -18.00 8.24
C ARG A 364 7.11 -17.91 9.69
N ALA A 365 7.65 -16.97 10.44
CA ALA A 365 7.25 -16.75 11.83
C ALA A 365 5.84 -16.15 11.97
N MET A 366 5.43 -15.30 11.01
CA MET A 366 4.20 -14.51 11.10
C MET A 366 3.00 -15.11 10.36
N ILE A 367 3.22 -15.90 9.31
CA ILE A 367 2.17 -16.49 8.50
C ILE A 367 1.84 -17.89 9.02
N THR A 368 0.60 -18.07 9.45
CA THR A 368 0.13 -19.35 10.02
C THR A 368 -0.05 -20.45 8.98
N ASP A 369 -0.31 -20.09 7.72
CA ASP A 369 -0.48 -21.04 6.62
C ASP A 369 0.84 -21.18 5.82
N PRO A 370 1.57 -22.30 5.95
CA PRO A 370 2.86 -22.47 5.28
C PRO A 370 2.79 -22.35 3.76
N GLN A 371 1.63 -22.66 3.14
CA GLN A 371 1.46 -22.56 1.68
C GLN A 371 1.45 -21.10 1.21
N LYS A 372 1.10 -20.17 2.09
CA LYS A 372 1.10 -18.73 1.80
C LYS A 372 2.45 -18.06 2.03
N VAL A 373 3.42 -18.72 2.64
CA VAL A 373 4.76 -18.17 2.84
C VAL A 373 5.46 -17.97 1.50
N HIS A 374 5.51 -19.01 0.71
CA HIS A 374 6.17 -19.04 -0.59
C HIS A 374 5.20 -18.62 -1.70
N LEU A 375 5.23 -17.32 -2.07
CA LEU A 375 4.49 -16.84 -3.22
C LEU A 375 5.35 -16.99 -4.48
N VAL A 376 4.83 -17.69 -5.46
CA VAL A 376 5.40 -17.61 -6.80
C VAL A 376 4.88 -16.32 -7.40
N ALA A 377 5.77 -15.40 -7.78
CA ALA A 377 5.36 -14.21 -8.51
C ALA A 377 4.59 -14.71 -9.73
N ALA A 378 3.30 -14.38 -9.78
CA ALA A 378 2.48 -14.67 -10.95
C ALA A 378 3.13 -13.90 -12.11
N ALA A 379 4.04 -14.58 -12.80
CA ALA A 379 4.61 -14.09 -14.03
C ALA A 379 3.44 -13.56 -14.86
N ALA A 380 3.68 -12.52 -15.65
CA ALA A 380 2.75 -11.90 -16.58
C ALA A 380 2.02 -12.86 -17.55
N ASN A 381 2.06 -14.15 -17.29
CA ASN A 381 1.49 -15.27 -18.03
C ASN A 381 -0.05 -15.31 -18.04
N ARG A 382 -0.74 -14.59 -17.16
CA ARG A 382 -2.21 -14.53 -17.26
C ARG A 382 -2.68 -13.78 -18.51
N GLN A 383 -1.93 -12.76 -18.95
CA GLN A 383 -2.29 -12.06 -20.19
C GLN A 383 -1.92 -12.88 -21.43
N LEU A 384 -0.80 -13.61 -21.40
CA LEU A 384 -0.41 -14.47 -22.52
C LEU A 384 -1.31 -15.71 -22.62
N SER A 385 -1.73 -16.30 -21.52
CA SER A 385 -2.67 -17.44 -21.50
C SER A 385 -4.06 -17.04 -22.03
N TRP A 386 -4.53 -15.83 -21.73
CA TRP A 386 -5.78 -15.30 -22.29
C TRP A 386 -5.65 -15.01 -23.79
N LEU A 387 -4.53 -14.43 -24.21
CA LEU A 387 -4.25 -14.20 -25.63
C LEU A 387 -4.14 -15.50 -26.40
N ILE A 388 -3.46 -16.50 -25.87
CA ILE A 388 -3.37 -17.84 -26.50
C ILE A 388 -4.75 -18.51 -26.53
N ALA A 389 -5.53 -18.45 -25.45
CA ALA A 389 -6.88 -19.02 -25.39
C ALA A 389 -7.88 -18.36 -26.36
N VAL A 390 -7.71 -17.08 -26.65
CA VAL A 390 -8.60 -16.32 -27.56
C VAL A 390 -8.11 -16.36 -29.01
N PHE A 391 -6.80 -16.34 -29.25
CA PHE A 391 -6.23 -16.29 -30.60
C PHE A 391 -6.01 -17.67 -31.24
N MET A 392 -5.75 -18.75 -30.46
CA MET A 392 -5.59 -20.09 -30.99
C MET A 392 -6.86 -20.61 -31.71
N PRO A 393 -8.07 -20.48 -31.16
CA PRO A 393 -9.26 -20.94 -31.91
C PRO A 393 -9.57 -20.06 -33.12
N MET A 394 -9.13 -18.78 -33.14
CA MET A 394 -9.26 -17.96 -34.37
C MET A 394 -8.28 -18.35 -35.48
N LEU A 395 -7.07 -18.82 -35.12
CA LEU A 395 -6.10 -19.29 -36.10
C LEU A 395 -6.50 -20.64 -36.71
N THR A 396 -7.08 -21.54 -35.90
CA THR A 396 -7.55 -22.86 -36.39
C THR A 396 -8.80 -22.74 -37.27
N LEU A 397 -9.68 -21.76 -36.99
CA LEU A 397 -10.82 -21.49 -37.87
C LEU A 397 -10.41 -20.94 -39.25
N ARG A 398 -9.26 -20.26 -39.39
CA ARG A 398 -8.75 -19.76 -40.66
C ARG A 398 -8.06 -20.83 -41.53
N LEU A 399 -7.69 -21.96 -40.95
CA LEU A 399 -7.07 -23.05 -41.66
C LEU A 399 -8.07 -24.13 -42.13
N ILE A 400 -9.34 -24.03 -41.72
CA ILE A 400 -10.41 -24.98 -42.04
C ILE A 400 -11.42 -24.38 -43.05
N PHE A 401 -11.35 -23.10 -43.33
CA PHE A 401 -12.13 -22.38 -44.36
C PHE A 401 -11.17 -21.58 -45.27
#